data_8621cd1f50d5099df094020039e5c17a
#
_entry.id   8621cd1f50d5099df094020039e5c17a
#
_cell.length_a   1.000
_cell.length_b   1.000
_cell.length_c   1.000
_cell.angle_alpha   90.00
_cell.angle_beta   90.00
_cell.angle_gamma   90.00
#
_symmetry.space_group_name_H-M   'P 1'
#
loop_
_entity.id
_entity.type
_entity.pdbx_description
1 polymer ?
#
loop_
_entity_poly.entity_id
_entity_poly.type
_entity_poly.pdbx_seq_one_letter_code
_entity_poly.pdbx_strand_id
1 'polypeptide(L)'
;ILFAFSPYPLYDGMRLFLFIIPFFIIIPGLGIYYAISNNYLIHSKICIIFVFPLFLLFFVKFINLTPYHYVYLNIFNEKTYGDNIKFENDYLGVSLKELIKNLDYMNKKSTKLTLCGVSPTNVKYYLKKNNLTKVRTVTLNEKPDYILMTNRVWWNGEKDLGSIKTCFQKYPGEDLSYVKRGSLVLSTVRKF
;
A
#
# COMPACT_ATOMS: atom_id res chain seq x y z
N ILE A 1 18.38 19.41 -7.32
CA ILE A 1 19.39 19.77 -6.28
C ILE A 1 18.79 20.80 -5.31
N LEU A 2 18.14 21.88 -5.77
CA LEU A 2 17.55 22.91 -4.90
C LEU A 2 16.49 22.36 -3.91
N PHE A 3 15.68 21.39 -4.32
CA PHE A 3 14.64 20.79 -3.45
C PHE A 3 15.19 19.81 -2.40
N ALA A 4 16.40 19.26 -2.59
CA ALA A 4 17.00 18.36 -1.61
C ALA A 4 17.46 19.11 -0.34
N PHE A 5 17.63 20.43 -0.41
CA PHE A 5 18.02 21.29 0.70
C PHE A 5 16.85 22.15 1.24
N SER A 6 15.64 21.95 0.73
CA SER A 6 14.47 22.69 1.21
C SER A 6 14.04 22.16 2.57
N PRO A 7 13.91 23.02 3.61
CA PRO A 7 13.39 22.61 4.90
C PRO A 7 11.88 22.35 4.90
N TYR A 8 11.22 22.59 3.78
CA TYR A 8 9.77 22.37 3.66
C TYR A 8 9.46 20.88 3.48
N PRO A 9 8.58 20.31 4.28
CA PRO A 9 8.10 18.95 4.06
C PRO A 9 7.43 18.89 2.69
N LEU A 10 7.99 18.07 1.79
CA LEU A 10 7.39 17.81 0.48
C LEU A 10 6.08 17.04 0.72
N TYR A 11 4.98 17.79 0.72
CA TYR A 11 3.65 17.22 0.81
C TYR A 11 3.37 16.38 -0.44
N ASP A 12 2.84 15.16 -0.23
CA ASP A 12 2.46 14.23 -1.31
C ASP A 12 3.62 13.63 -2.14
N GLY A 13 4.86 13.69 -1.66
CA GLY A 13 6.01 12.96 -2.21
C GLY A 13 6.21 13.17 -3.71
N MET A 14 6.20 12.08 -4.48
CA MET A 14 6.51 12.10 -5.92
C MET A 14 5.50 12.82 -6.82
N ARG A 15 4.30 13.16 -6.34
CA ARG A 15 3.28 13.83 -7.16
C ARG A 15 3.75 15.18 -7.70
N LEU A 16 4.54 15.91 -6.91
CA LEU A 16 5.12 17.19 -7.33
C LEU A 16 6.15 17.05 -8.46
N PHE A 17 6.65 15.85 -8.69
CA PHE A 17 7.68 15.54 -9.69
C PHE A 17 7.15 14.76 -10.89
N LEU A 18 5.83 14.60 -11.02
CA LEU A 18 5.24 13.87 -12.14
C LEU A 18 5.64 14.41 -13.52
N PHE A 19 5.90 15.72 -13.62
CA PHE A 19 6.38 16.36 -14.85
C PHE A 19 7.77 15.90 -15.28
N ILE A 20 8.57 15.32 -14.37
CA ILE A 20 9.91 14.80 -14.66
C ILE A 20 9.84 13.39 -15.23
N ILE A 21 8.78 12.62 -14.95
CA ILE A 21 8.62 11.23 -15.40
C ILE A 21 8.78 11.07 -16.92
N PRO A 22 8.18 11.93 -17.80
CA PRO A 22 8.38 11.82 -19.23
C PRO A 22 9.86 11.83 -19.64
N PHE A 23 10.69 12.66 -19.00
CA PHE A 23 12.12 12.72 -19.31
C PHE A 23 12.86 11.44 -18.91
N PHE A 24 12.50 10.84 -17.78
CA PHE A 24 13.05 9.55 -17.36
C PHE A 24 12.66 8.40 -18.29
N ILE A 25 11.55 8.51 -19.02
CA ILE A 25 11.10 7.51 -19.98
C ILE A 25 11.71 7.77 -21.35
N ILE A 26 11.77 9.04 -21.80
CA ILE A 26 12.28 9.42 -23.12
C ILE A 26 13.77 9.09 -23.28
N ILE A 27 14.58 9.40 -22.26
CA ILE A 27 16.04 9.18 -22.36
C ILE A 27 16.40 7.71 -22.61
N PRO A 28 15.94 6.73 -21.80
CA PRO A 28 16.21 5.31 -22.09
C PRO A 28 15.52 4.84 -23.37
N GLY A 29 14.34 5.38 -23.70
CA GLY A 29 13.62 5.08 -24.93
C GLY A 29 14.43 5.47 -26.19
N LEU A 30 15.01 6.66 -26.19
CA LEU A 30 15.91 7.11 -27.25
C LEU A 30 17.19 6.25 -27.33
N GLY A 31 17.73 5.86 -26.18
CA GLY A 31 18.88 4.96 -26.12
C GLY A 31 18.60 3.61 -26.77
N ILE A 32 17.44 3.00 -26.48
CA ILE A 32 16.99 1.74 -27.07
C ILE A 32 16.74 1.93 -28.59
N TYR A 33 16.04 2.99 -28.98
CA TYR A 33 15.79 3.32 -30.38
C TYR A 33 17.10 3.46 -31.17
N TYR A 34 18.07 4.20 -30.64
CA TYR A 34 19.38 4.40 -31.26
C TYR A 34 20.17 3.06 -31.39
N ALA A 35 20.14 2.21 -30.37
CA ALA A 35 20.78 0.91 -30.40
C ALA A 35 20.17 -0.03 -31.45
N ILE A 36 18.87 0.07 -31.72
CA ILE A 36 18.17 -0.74 -32.73
C ILE A 36 18.42 -0.19 -34.14
N SER A 37 18.33 1.15 -34.31
CA SER A 37 18.36 1.79 -35.64
C SER A 37 19.74 1.78 -36.29
N ASN A 38 20.82 1.78 -35.52
CA ASN A 38 22.19 1.87 -36.03
C ASN A 38 22.84 0.52 -36.39
N ASN A 39 22.06 -0.53 -36.63
CA ASN A 39 22.54 -1.86 -37.07
C ASN A 39 23.67 -2.47 -36.23
N TYR A 40 23.87 -2.02 -35.00
CA TYR A 40 24.77 -2.67 -34.06
C TYR A 40 24.11 -3.95 -33.55
N LEU A 41 23.98 -4.96 -34.41
CA LEU A 41 23.32 -6.25 -34.17
C LEU A 41 23.75 -6.89 -32.83
N ILE A 42 25.00 -6.72 -32.46
CA ILE A 42 25.54 -7.24 -31.20
C ILE A 42 24.95 -6.46 -30.00
N HIS A 43 24.93 -5.14 -30.08
CA HIS A 43 24.44 -4.29 -28.99
C HIS A 43 22.93 -4.42 -28.82
N SER A 44 22.17 -4.56 -29.90
CA SER A 44 20.73 -4.76 -29.83
C SER A 44 20.35 -6.11 -29.20
N LYS A 45 21.07 -7.19 -29.52
CA LYS A 45 20.88 -8.51 -28.91
C LYS A 45 21.21 -8.50 -27.42
N ILE A 46 22.31 -7.86 -27.03
CA ILE A 46 22.70 -7.68 -25.61
C ILE A 46 21.62 -6.88 -24.87
N CYS A 47 21.15 -5.77 -25.45
CA CYS A 47 20.10 -4.96 -24.86
C CYS A 47 18.81 -5.77 -24.63
N ILE A 48 18.37 -6.54 -25.61
CA ILE A 48 17.19 -7.41 -25.48
C ILE A 48 17.37 -8.47 -24.41
N ILE A 49 18.55 -9.13 -24.35
CA ILE A 49 18.83 -10.17 -23.36
C ILE A 49 18.77 -9.63 -21.92
N PHE A 50 19.19 -8.39 -21.68
CA PHE A 50 19.14 -7.78 -20.35
C PHE A 50 17.81 -7.10 -20.04
N VAL A 51 17.23 -6.38 -20.98
CA VAL A 51 15.99 -5.59 -20.75
C VAL A 51 14.77 -6.50 -20.67
N PHE A 52 14.70 -7.55 -21.50
CA PHE A 52 13.53 -8.43 -21.52
C PHE A 52 13.29 -9.19 -20.21
N PRO A 53 14.29 -9.81 -19.55
CA PRO A 53 14.09 -10.43 -18.24
C PRO A 53 13.67 -9.43 -17.16
N LEU A 54 14.24 -8.22 -17.15
CA LEU A 54 13.84 -7.17 -16.20
C LEU A 54 12.38 -6.76 -16.41
N PHE A 55 11.97 -6.60 -17.66
CA PHE A 55 10.58 -6.32 -18.01
C PHE A 55 9.65 -7.45 -17.57
N LEU A 56 10.02 -8.71 -17.81
CA LEU A 56 9.24 -9.87 -17.40
C LEU A 56 9.08 -9.94 -15.87
N LEU A 57 10.15 -9.73 -15.12
CA LEU A 57 10.11 -9.67 -13.65
C LEU A 57 9.18 -8.56 -13.15
N PHE A 58 9.28 -7.38 -13.75
CA PHE A 58 8.38 -6.27 -13.42
C PHE A 58 6.92 -6.61 -13.76
N PHE A 59 6.67 -7.20 -14.92
CA PHE A 59 5.34 -7.59 -15.37
C PHE A 59 4.67 -8.62 -14.45
N VAL A 60 5.43 -9.65 -14.03
CA VAL A 60 4.95 -10.64 -13.06
C VAL A 60 4.60 -9.98 -11.72
N LYS A 61 5.47 -9.09 -11.21
CA LYS A 61 5.17 -8.34 -9.99
C LYS A 61 3.96 -7.43 -10.14
N PHE A 62 3.81 -6.78 -11.29
CA PHE A 62 2.66 -5.92 -11.59
C PHE A 62 1.35 -6.71 -11.55
N ILE A 63 1.29 -7.89 -12.17
CA ILE A 63 0.11 -8.76 -12.13
C ILE A 63 -0.20 -9.20 -10.70
N ASN A 64 0.81 -9.63 -9.94
CA ASN A 64 0.62 -10.10 -8.55
C ASN A 64 0.12 -9.02 -7.60
N LEU A 65 0.38 -7.74 -7.89
CA LEU A 65 -0.11 -6.61 -7.11
C LEU A 65 -1.52 -6.16 -7.50
N THR A 66 -2.08 -6.67 -8.59
CA THR A 66 -3.42 -6.27 -9.05
C THR A 66 -4.47 -6.49 -7.96
N PRO A 67 -5.35 -5.53 -7.69
CA PRO A 67 -5.48 -4.18 -8.26
C PRO A 67 -4.71 -3.09 -7.49
N TYR A 68 -3.82 -3.42 -6.57
CA TYR A 68 -3.17 -2.50 -5.63
C TYR A 68 -1.77 -2.07 -6.08
N HIS A 69 -1.60 -1.66 -7.35
CA HIS A 69 -0.30 -1.31 -7.91
C HIS A 69 0.42 -0.16 -7.20
N TYR A 70 -0.32 0.71 -6.52
CA TYR A 70 0.23 1.84 -5.76
C TYR A 70 1.03 1.42 -4.52
N VAL A 71 0.90 0.16 -4.06
CA VAL A 71 1.70 -0.38 -2.95
C VAL A 71 3.00 -1.04 -3.40
N TYR A 72 3.38 -0.88 -4.68
CA TYR A 72 4.60 -1.47 -5.22
C TYR A 72 5.83 -1.01 -4.45
N LEU A 73 6.55 -1.97 -3.91
CA LEU A 73 7.89 -1.80 -3.35
C LEU A 73 8.90 -2.53 -4.23
N ASN A 74 10.04 -1.90 -4.46
CA ASN A 74 11.13 -2.59 -5.15
C ASN A 74 11.70 -3.72 -4.26
N ILE A 75 12.40 -4.67 -4.89
CA ILE A 75 12.92 -5.88 -4.22
C ILE A 75 13.81 -5.54 -3.02
N PHE A 76 14.57 -4.44 -3.09
CA PHE A 76 15.47 -4.03 -2.01
C PHE A 76 14.67 -3.52 -0.80
N ASN A 77 13.66 -2.70 -1.03
CA ASN A 77 12.80 -2.20 0.04
C ASN A 77 11.94 -3.32 0.64
N GLU A 78 11.43 -4.24 -0.15
CA GLU A 78 10.64 -5.37 0.33
C GLU A 78 11.44 -6.27 1.28
N LYS A 79 12.71 -6.58 0.98
CA LYS A 79 13.58 -7.38 1.83
C LYS A 79 14.06 -6.64 3.09
N THR A 80 14.31 -5.35 2.99
CA THR A 80 14.88 -4.56 4.09
C THR A 80 13.82 -4.20 5.14
N TYR A 81 12.54 -4.15 4.75
CA TYR A 81 11.45 -3.64 5.59
C TYR A 81 10.37 -4.69 5.89
N GLY A 82 10.63 -5.98 5.63
CA GLY A 82 9.63 -7.06 5.71
C GLY A 82 8.85 -7.13 7.02
N ASP A 83 9.49 -6.96 8.17
CA ASP A 83 8.83 -7.05 9.47
C ASP A 83 8.62 -5.69 10.16
N ASN A 84 9.40 -4.67 9.77
CA ASN A 84 9.29 -3.31 10.31
C ASN A 84 8.76 -2.37 9.23
N ILE A 85 7.46 -2.41 8.99
CA ILE A 85 6.83 -1.61 7.96
C ILE A 85 6.92 -0.13 8.33
N LYS A 86 7.93 0.55 7.80
CA LYS A 86 8.13 2.00 7.94
C LYS A 86 7.27 2.81 6.98
N PHE A 87 6.64 2.15 6.00
CA PHE A 87 5.82 2.81 4.98
C PHE A 87 4.34 2.54 5.20
N GLU A 88 3.53 3.55 4.95
CA GLU A 88 2.09 3.37 4.84
C GLU A 88 1.77 2.58 3.57
N ASN A 89 1.15 1.40 3.73
CA ASN A 89 0.90 0.51 2.59
C ASN A 89 -0.41 0.81 1.88
N ASP A 90 -1.47 1.09 2.60
CA ASP A 90 -2.80 1.34 2.03
C ASP A 90 -3.34 2.69 2.49
N TYR A 91 -2.68 3.76 2.04
CA TYR A 91 -3.00 5.14 2.39
C TYR A 91 -4.47 5.50 2.10
N LEU A 92 -5.01 5.02 0.98
CA LEU A 92 -6.38 5.33 0.57
C LEU A 92 -7.43 4.33 1.12
N GLY A 93 -7.01 3.25 1.77
CA GLY A 93 -7.90 2.20 2.27
C GLY A 93 -8.63 1.47 1.14
N VAL A 94 -8.02 1.31 -0.03
CA VAL A 94 -8.66 0.66 -1.18
C VAL A 94 -8.87 -0.83 -0.93
N SER A 95 -8.01 -1.46 -0.13
CA SER A 95 -8.13 -2.86 0.26
C SER A 95 -9.32 -3.15 1.17
N LEU A 96 -9.92 -2.12 1.79
CA LEU A 96 -11.10 -2.25 2.65
C LEU A 96 -12.29 -2.91 1.95
N LYS A 97 -12.46 -2.65 0.65
CA LYS A 97 -13.52 -3.25 -0.15
C LYS A 97 -13.43 -4.78 -0.14
N GLU A 98 -12.21 -5.30 -0.34
CA GLU A 98 -11.94 -6.74 -0.34
C GLU A 98 -12.01 -7.30 1.08
N LEU A 99 -11.40 -6.62 2.06
CA LEU A 99 -11.42 -7.04 3.45
C LEU A 99 -12.84 -7.17 3.99
N ILE A 100 -13.68 -6.16 3.81
CA ILE A 100 -15.06 -6.16 4.33
C ILE A 100 -15.92 -7.24 3.66
N LYS A 101 -15.68 -7.54 2.39
CA LYS A 101 -16.36 -8.65 1.71
C LYS A 101 -16.07 -10.01 2.38
N ASN A 102 -14.89 -10.17 2.97
CA ASN A 102 -14.48 -11.40 3.65
C ASN A 102 -14.99 -11.48 5.11
N LEU A 103 -15.75 -10.49 5.59
CA LEU A 103 -16.26 -10.45 6.98
C LEU A 103 -17.66 -11.02 7.15
N ASP A 104 -18.20 -11.78 6.21
CA ASP A 104 -19.56 -12.34 6.28
C ASP A 104 -19.80 -13.15 7.55
N TYR A 105 -18.76 -13.79 8.08
CA TYR A 105 -18.82 -14.55 9.34
C TYR A 105 -19.16 -13.68 10.56
N MET A 106 -18.86 -12.38 10.53
CA MET A 106 -19.17 -11.44 11.61
C MET A 106 -20.65 -11.04 11.67
N ASN A 107 -21.40 -11.27 10.59
CA ASN A 107 -22.80 -10.91 10.54
C ASN A 107 -23.72 -11.88 11.32
N LYS A 108 -23.18 -12.94 11.89
CA LYS A 108 -23.93 -13.93 12.70
C LYS A 108 -24.38 -13.38 14.05
N LYS A 109 -23.57 -12.49 14.67
CA LYS A 109 -23.85 -11.86 15.97
C LYS A 109 -23.74 -10.34 15.85
N SER A 110 -24.33 -9.60 16.80
CA SER A 110 -24.08 -8.16 16.92
C SER A 110 -22.62 -7.94 17.28
N THR A 111 -21.85 -7.38 16.35
CA THR A 111 -20.40 -7.23 16.45
C THR A 111 -20.02 -5.75 16.51
N LYS A 112 -19.21 -5.39 17.50
CA LYS A 112 -18.65 -4.04 17.67
C LYS A 112 -17.28 -3.97 17.03
N LEU A 113 -17.11 -3.10 16.04
CA LEU A 113 -15.91 -2.93 15.27
C LEU A 113 -15.31 -1.55 15.50
N THR A 114 -14.10 -1.46 16.03
CA THR A 114 -13.35 -0.20 16.07
C THR A 114 -12.43 -0.07 14.87
N LEU A 115 -11.94 1.13 14.60
CA LEU A 115 -11.22 1.48 13.39
C LEU A 115 -9.88 2.14 13.71
N CYS A 116 -8.84 1.79 12.96
CA CYS A 116 -7.55 2.48 13.00
C CYS A 116 -6.99 2.69 11.59
N GLY A 117 -6.58 3.91 11.26
CA GLY A 117 -5.99 4.24 9.96
C GLY A 117 -6.95 4.23 8.78
N VAL A 118 -8.25 4.16 9.02
CA VAL A 118 -9.27 4.06 7.97
C VAL A 118 -10.39 5.09 8.18
N SER A 119 -11.01 5.51 7.08
CA SER A 119 -12.15 6.42 7.13
C SER A 119 -13.41 5.70 7.62
N PRO A 120 -14.07 6.17 8.70
CA PRO A 120 -15.33 5.59 9.17
C PRO A 120 -16.43 5.63 8.12
N THR A 121 -16.47 6.65 7.30
CA THR A 121 -17.45 6.81 6.22
C THR A 121 -17.32 5.71 5.18
N ASN A 122 -16.08 5.42 4.76
CA ASN A 122 -15.79 4.35 3.79
C ASN A 122 -16.16 2.98 4.36
N VAL A 123 -15.81 2.72 5.62
CA VAL A 123 -16.15 1.44 6.27
C VAL A 123 -17.66 1.27 6.36
N LYS A 124 -18.40 2.28 6.84
CA LYS A 124 -19.88 2.23 6.91
C LYS A 124 -20.51 2.00 5.53
N TYR A 125 -19.98 2.64 4.49
CA TYR A 125 -20.45 2.43 3.12
C TYR A 125 -20.28 0.98 2.68
N TYR A 126 -19.10 0.39 2.87
CA TYR A 126 -18.84 -1.00 2.47
C TYR A 126 -19.58 -2.02 3.34
N LEU A 127 -19.75 -1.79 4.64
CA LEU A 127 -20.59 -2.63 5.50
C LEU A 127 -22.03 -2.67 4.98
N LYS A 128 -22.62 -1.51 4.68
CA LYS A 128 -23.96 -1.42 4.10
C LYS A 128 -24.06 -2.11 2.75
N LYS A 129 -23.07 -1.91 1.87
CA LYS A 129 -23.03 -2.50 0.53
C LYS A 129 -22.97 -4.03 0.55
N ASN A 130 -22.33 -4.62 1.56
CA ASN A 130 -22.22 -6.08 1.73
C ASN A 130 -23.27 -6.63 2.70
N ASN A 131 -24.33 -5.88 3.03
CA ASN A 131 -25.42 -6.29 3.92
C ASN A 131 -24.97 -6.75 5.32
N LEU A 132 -23.85 -6.23 5.83
CA LEU A 132 -23.32 -6.53 7.16
C LEU A 132 -24.01 -5.66 8.23
N THR A 133 -25.33 -5.83 8.38
CA THR A 133 -26.18 -4.96 9.22
C THR A 133 -25.96 -5.15 10.72
N LYS A 134 -25.44 -6.29 11.14
CA LYS A 134 -25.14 -6.61 12.54
C LYS A 134 -23.77 -6.10 13.00
N VAL A 135 -22.93 -5.64 12.08
CA VAL A 135 -21.61 -5.06 12.38
C VAL A 135 -21.75 -3.55 12.49
N ARG A 136 -21.45 -2.99 13.67
CA ARG A 136 -21.49 -1.55 13.89
C ARG A 136 -20.13 -1.01 14.28
N THR A 137 -19.81 0.17 13.75
CA THR A 137 -18.57 0.87 14.12
C THR A 137 -18.76 1.58 15.45
N VAL A 138 -17.82 1.38 16.37
CA VAL A 138 -17.83 1.92 17.72
C VAL A 138 -16.51 2.60 18.06
N THR A 139 -16.50 3.44 19.08
CA THR A 139 -15.29 4.04 19.65
C THR A 139 -14.58 3.04 20.57
N LEU A 140 -13.30 3.30 20.89
CA LEU A 140 -12.52 2.46 21.81
C LEU A 140 -13.17 2.34 23.20
N ASN A 141 -13.88 3.38 23.66
CA ASN A 141 -14.52 3.42 24.97
C ASN A 141 -15.72 2.45 25.10
N GLU A 142 -16.28 2.01 23.98
CA GLU A 142 -17.46 1.13 23.95
C GLU A 142 -17.11 -0.37 24.03
N LYS A 143 -15.87 -0.73 24.39
CA LYS A 143 -15.36 -2.10 24.44
C LYS A 143 -15.63 -2.84 23.12
N PRO A 144 -14.86 -2.55 22.08
CA PRO A 144 -14.99 -3.21 20.79
C PRO A 144 -14.61 -4.69 20.87
N ASP A 145 -15.24 -5.52 20.04
CA ASP A 145 -14.90 -6.93 19.89
C ASP A 145 -13.71 -7.12 18.95
N TYR A 146 -13.65 -6.28 17.91
CA TYR A 146 -12.64 -6.36 16.86
C TYR A 146 -12.15 -4.97 16.44
N ILE A 147 -10.95 -4.96 15.88
CA ILE A 147 -10.36 -3.77 15.28
C ILE A 147 -10.09 -4.03 13.79
N LEU A 148 -10.58 -3.13 12.93
CA LEU A 148 -10.27 -3.09 11.51
C LEU A 148 -9.26 -2.00 11.24
N MET A 149 -8.15 -2.34 10.59
CA MET A 149 -7.06 -1.40 10.40
C MET A 149 -6.33 -1.57 9.08
N THR A 150 -5.73 -0.48 8.64
CA THR A 150 -4.67 -0.46 7.63
C THR A 150 -3.35 -0.11 8.30
N ASN A 151 -2.22 -0.40 7.64
CA ASN A 151 -0.91 -0.04 8.17
C ASN A 151 -0.61 1.44 7.95
N ARG A 152 -1.46 2.28 8.50
CA ARG A 152 -1.32 3.73 8.45
C ARG A 152 -0.75 4.25 9.75
N VAL A 153 0.05 5.29 9.65
CA VAL A 153 0.49 6.06 10.83
C VAL A 153 -0.72 6.82 11.38
N TRP A 154 -1.07 6.54 12.62
CA TRP A 154 -2.10 7.29 13.33
C TRP A 154 -1.46 8.48 14.05
N TRP A 155 -1.71 9.67 13.55
CA TRP A 155 -1.24 10.89 14.20
C TRP A 155 -2.30 11.42 15.18
N ASN A 156 -2.06 11.24 16.47
CA ASN A 156 -2.92 11.75 17.54
C ASN A 156 -2.62 13.21 17.93
N GLY A 157 -1.86 13.95 17.12
CA GLY A 157 -1.44 15.30 17.49
C GLY A 157 -0.31 15.36 18.53
N GLU A 158 0.22 14.23 18.97
CA GLU A 158 1.39 14.17 19.85
C GLU A 158 2.64 14.55 19.06
N LYS A 159 3.33 15.59 19.58
CA LYS A 159 4.49 16.20 18.93
C LYS A 159 5.78 15.36 18.96
N ASP A 160 5.75 14.18 19.55
CA ASP A 160 6.91 13.31 19.64
C ASP A 160 7.12 12.53 18.33
N LEU A 161 7.91 13.12 17.45
CA LEU A 161 8.37 12.50 16.20
C LEU A 161 9.15 11.17 16.40
N GLY A 162 9.56 10.86 17.62
CA GLY A 162 10.38 9.67 17.93
C GLY A 162 9.59 8.35 18.12
N SER A 163 8.27 8.40 18.30
CA SER A 163 7.45 7.22 18.63
C SER A 163 6.21 7.05 17.72
N ILE A 164 6.30 7.46 16.46
CA ILE A 164 5.18 7.33 15.52
C ILE A 164 4.96 5.84 15.25
N LYS A 165 3.93 5.27 15.86
CA LYS A 165 3.52 3.87 15.66
C LYS A 165 2.45 3.78 14.58
N THR A 166 2.58 2.78 13.71
CA THR A 166 1.49 2.42 12.79
C THR A 166 0.36 1.75 13.55
N CYS A 167 -0.83 1.67 12.96
CA CYS A 167 -1.94 0.96 13.55
C CYS A 167 -1.60 -0.50 13.87
N PHE A 168 -0.82 -1.17 13.04
CA PHE A 168 -0.40 -2.56 13.25
C PHE A 168 0.53 -2.72 14.46
N GLN A 169 1.38 -1.73 14.70
CA GLN A 169 2.28 -1.71 15.87
C GLN A 169 1.56 -1.31 17.17
N LYS A 170 0.53 -0.46 17.05
CA LYS A 170 -0.26 -0.01 18.19
C LYS A 170 -1.18 -1.10 18.72
N TYR A 171 -1.71 -1.93 17.84
CA TYR A 171 -2.63 -3.01 18.18
C TYR A 171 -2.08 -4.35 17.69
N PRO A 172 -1.07 -4.90 18.42
CA PRO A 172 -0.54 -6.23 18.10
C PRO A 172 -1.60 -7.29 18.35
N GLY A 173 -1.52 -8.41 17.66
CA GLY A 173 -2.45 -9.52 17.81
C GLY A 173 -2.51 -10.38 16.56
N GLU A 174 -3.31 -11.42 16.61
CA GLU A 174 -3.50 -12.36 15.51
C GLU A 174 -4.49 -11.82 14.48
N ASP A 175 -4.11 -11.92 13.22
CA ASP A 175 -4.94 -11.50 12.09
C ASP A 175 -6.04 -12.55 11.83
N LEU A 176 -7.30 -12.20 12.08
CA LEU A 176 -8.46 -13.08 11.81
C LEU A 176 -8.86 -13.07 10.33
N SER A 177 -8.74 -11.92 9.72
CA SER A 177 -8.99 -11.72 8.28
C SER A 177 -8.06 -10.64 7.79
N TYR A 178 -7.46 -10.83 6.64
CA TYR A 178 -6.53 -9.85 6.07
C TYR A 178 -6.58 -9.84 4.55
N VAL A 179 -6.15 -8.73 3.99
CA VAL A 179 -5.86 -8.58 2.56
C VAL A 179 -4.35 -8.44 2.40
N LYS A 180 -3.76 -9.36 1.64
CA LYS A 180 -2.31 -9.43 1.42
C LYS A 180 -2.01 -9.42 -0.07
N ARG A 181 -0.91 -8.76 -0.46
CA ARG A 181 -0.33 -8.85 -1.80
C ARG A 181 1.18 -9.03 -1.69
N GLY A 182 1.68 -10.12 -2.26
CA GLY A 182 3.07 -10.52 -2.02
C GLY A 182 3.35 -10.76 -0.54
N SER A 183 4.37 -10.11 0.00
CA SER A 183 4.72 -10.12 1.42
C SER A 183 3.95 -9.09 2.25
N LEU A 184 3.24 -8.14 1.61
CA LEU A 184 2.65 -6.97 2.26
C LEU A 184 1.20 -7.23 2.71
N VAL A 185 0.92 -7.08 3.99
CA VAL A 185 -0.43 -6.99 4.54
C VAL A 185 -0.92 -5.56 4.39
N LEU A 186 -2.02 -5.36 3.67
CA LEU A 186 -2.59 -4.05 3.36
C LEU A 186 -3.60 -3.61 4.42
N SER A 187 -4.50 -4.49 4.74
CA SER A 187 -5.52 -4.28 5.78
C SER A 187 -5.81 -5.57 6.51
N THR A 188 -6.21 -5.45 7.76
CA THR A 188 -6.50 -6.61 8.62
C THR A 188 -7.60 -6.31 9.61
N VAL A 189 -8.20 -7.39 10.11
CA VAL A 189 -9.09 -7.39 11.27
C VAL A 189 -8.49 -8.28 12.34
N ARG A 190 -8.34 -7.75 13.55
CA ARG A 190 -7.86 -8.48 14.73
C ARG A 190 -8.92 -8.50 15.80
N LYS A 191 -8.86 -9.49 16.68
CA LYS A 191 -9.65 -9.47 17.89
C LYS A 191 -9.09 -8.39 18.82
N PHE A 192 -9.98 -7.62 19.45
CA PHE A 192 -9.59 -6.55 20.36
C PHE A 192 -9.39 -7.07 21.79
#